data_e6ad5cd80e255ea2ab273aee45efb093
#
_entry.id   e6ad5cd80e255ea2ab273aee45efb093
#
_cell.length_a   1.000
_cell.length_b   1.000
_cell.length_c   1.000
_cell.angle_alpha   90.00
_cell.angle_beta   90.00
_cell.angle_gamma   90.00
#
_symmetry.space_group_name_H-M   'P 1'
#
loop_
_entity.id
_entity.type
_entity.pdbx_description
1 polymer ?
#
loop_
_entity_poly.entity_id
_entity_poly.type
_entity_poly.pdbx_seq_one_letter_code
_entity_poly.pdbx_strand_id
1 'polypeptide(L)'
;MSSIESERARVEALQQQANSLQGQQRPETSISDKWNTGTGTNGGSSSEDTASGPSGSDDSSTAPSGSGWQTGIASAYGGSSDPSTPNPGTTATGAVCNDNSMGVAVPMAWPNYRSYLGRKVEIRYNGKTVIATVNDCGYMGGGSRSLDLQPGVFKKFGFNTCQAWGLRTVSYRFL
;
A
#
# COMPACT_ATOMS: atom_id res chain seq x y z
N MET A 1 -36.49 8.66 -11.06
CA MET A 1 -35.22 8.80 -11.79
C MET A 1 -34.13 9.38 -10.95
N SER A 2 -34.45 10.37 -10.19
CA SER A 2 -33.43 11.11 -9.46
C SER A 2 -32.83 10.37 -8.28
N SER A 3 -33.51 9.37 -7.73
CA SER A 3 -32.99 8.76 -6.50
C SER A 3 -31.76 7.91 -6.74
N ILE A 4 -31.69 7.19 -7.84
CA ILE A 4 -30.54 6.37 -8.15
C ILE A 4 -29.35 7.23 -8.47
N GLU A 5 -29.58 8.29 -9.21
CA GLU A 5 -28.50 9.22 -9.53
C GLU A 5 -28.01 9.96 -8.32
N SER A 6 -28.92 10.34 -7.43
CA SER A 6 -28.54 10.99 -6.18
C SER A 6 -27.73 10.07 -5.30
N GLU A 7 -28.11 8.81 -5.22
CA GLU A 7 -27.37 7.85 -4.42
C GLU A 7 -25.99 7.60 -5.01
N ARG A 8 -25.91 7.51 -6.31
CA ARG A 8 -24.65 7.34 -6.97
C ARG A 8 -23.71 8.50 -6.70
N ALA A 9 -24.23 9.71 -6.84
CA ALA A 9 -23.46 10.91 -6.57
C ALA A 9 -23.00 10.95 -5.12
N ARG A 10 -23.85 10.53 -4.19
CA ARG A 10 -23.49 10.47 -2.77
C ARG A 10 -22.39 9.45 -2.52
N VAL A 11 -22.50 8.28 -3.12
CA VAL A 11 -21.49 7.25 -2.96
C VAL A 11 -20.15 7.72 -3.52
N GLU A 12 -20.18 8.35 -4.67
CA GLU A 12 -18.96 8.89 -5.25
C GLU A 12 -18.34 9.96 -4.38
N ALA A 13 -19.16 10.86 -3.87
CA ALA A 13 -18.67 11.93 -3.03
C ALA A 13 -18.07 11.38 -1.75
N LEU A 14 -18.72 10.40 -1.14
CA LEU A 14 -18.21 9.77 0.07
C LEU A 14 -16.91 9.01 -0.22
N GLN A 15 -16.85 8.36 -1.36
CA GLN A 15 -15.67 7.64 -1.77
C GLN A 15 -14.49 8.58 -1.95
N GLN A 16 -14.73 9.70 -2.62
CA GLN A 16 -13.70 10.71 -2.81
C GLN A 16 -13.26 11.31 -1.49
N GLN A 17 -14.20 11.58 -0.61
CA GLN A 17 -13.88 12.11 0.69
C GLN A 17 -13.08 11.11 1.51
N ALA A 18 -13.46 9.86 1.48
CA ALA A 18 -12.72 8.82 2.20
C ALA A 18 -11.30 8.68 1.65
N ASN A 19 -11.16 8.70 0.35
CA ASN A 19 -9.84 8.61 -0.27
C ASN A 19 -8.98 9.82 0.07
N SER A 20 -9.59 10.99 0.09
CA SER A 20 -8.88 12.22 0.44
C SER A 20 -8.40 12.19 1.88
N LEU A 21 -9.29 11.78 2.79
CA LEU A 21 -8.92 11.66 4.18
C LEU A 21 -7.83 10.63 4.38
N GLN A 22 -7.93 9.52 3.69
CA GLN A 22 -6.94 8.48 3.76
C GLN A 22 -5.59 8.97 3.28
N GLY A 23 -5.58 9.70 2.18
CA GLY A 23 -4.36 10.27 1.66
C GLY A 23 -3.74 11.30 2.58
N GLN A 24 -4.57 12.04 3.30
CA GLN A 24 -4.08 13.04 4.22
C GLN A 24 -3.63 12.44 5.55
N GLN A 25 -4.35 11.47 6.03
CA GLN A 25 -4.07 10.91 7.35
C GLN A 25 -2.90 9.96 7.34
N ARG A 26 -2.77 9.17 6.32
CA ARG A 26 -1.70 8.18 6.28
C ARG A 26 -0.32 8.75 6.40
N PRO A 27 0.01 9.82 5.70
CA PRO A 27 1.37 10.35 5.81
C PRO A 27 1.73 10.78 7.21
N GLU A 28 0.72 11.12 7.99
CA GLU A 28 0.97 11.65 9.32
C GLU A 28 0.78 10.63 10.42
N THR A 29 -0.11 9.68 10.21
CA THR A 29 -0.52 8.80 11.28
C THR A 29 -0.23 7.35 11.01
N SER A 30 -0.02 6.98 9.77
CA SER A 30 0.22 5.59 9.42
C SER A 30 1.59 5.16 9.90
N ILE A 31 1.68 3.93 10.37
CA ILE A 31 2.94 3.38 10.82
C ILE A 31 3.96 3.35 9.69
N SER A 32 3.50 3.08 8.49
CA SER A 32 4.41 3.05 7.35
C SER A 32 5.05 4.40 7.10
N ASP A 33 4.31 5.48 7.34
CA ASP A 33 4.90 6.79 7.17
C ASP A 33 5.87 7.13 8.28
N LYS A 34 5.59 6.67 9.47
CA LYS A 34 6.54 6.82 10.56
C LYS A 34 7.85 6.12 10.24
N TRP A 35 7.76 4.92 9.73
CA TRP A 35 8.95 4.22 9.34
C TRP A 35 9.74 4.98 8.29
N ASN A 36 9.02 5.56 7.35
CA ASN A 36 9.67 6.27 6.28
C ASN A 36 10.34 7.55 6.74
N THR A 37 9.72 8.23 7.70
CA THR A 37 10.26 9.52 8.14
C THR A 37 11.23 9.41 9.30
N GLY A 38 10.91 8.54 10.23
CA GLY A 38 11.64 8.53 11.50
C GLY A 38 13.00 7.92 11.43
N THR A 39 13.24 7.20 10.40
CA THR A 39 14.42 6.39 10.38
C THR A 39 15.40 6.78 9.32
N GLY A 40 15.26 7.97 8.88
CA GLY A 40 16.28 8.42 7.95
C GLY A 40 17.66 8.14 8.48
N THR A 41 17.78 8.21 9.78
CA THR A 41 19.05 7.94 10.39
C THR A 41 19.47 6.50 10.30
N ASN A 42 18.51 5.64 10.38
CA ASN A 42 18.84 4.23 10.30
C ASN A 42 19.01 3.77 8.88
N GLY A 43 18.83 4.67 8.01
CA GLY A 43 19.05 4.36 6.64
C GLY A 43 20.43 3.77 6.40
N GLY A 44 21.30 3.99 7.33
CA GLY A 44 22.59 3.41 7.19
C GLY A 44 22.56 1.91 7.03
N SER A 45 21.64 1.33 7.69
CA SER A 45 21.54 -0.11 7.58
C SER A 45 21.08 -0.56 6.22
N SER A 46 20.44 0.28 5.53
CA SER A 46 19.93 -0.10 4.24
C SER A 46 20.93 0.13 3.15
N SER A 47 22.09 0.49 3.53
CA SER A 47 23.10 0.75 2.53
C SER A 47 23.31 -0.43 1.59
N GLU A 48 23.19 -1.58 2.11
CA GLU A 48 23.36 -2.72 1.25
C GLU A 48 22.23 -2.85 0.26
N ASP A 49 21.08 -2.42 0.66
CA ASP A 49 19.96 -2.54 -0.24
C ASP A 49 20.09 -1.63 -1.41
N THR A 50 20.68 -0.51 -1.17
CA THR A 50 20.83 0.43 -2.24
C THR A 50 21.73 -0.09 -3.32
N ALA A 51 22.63 -0.94 -2.95
CA ALA A 51 23.49 -1.50 -3.95
C ALA A 51 22.72 -2.23 -5.02
N SER A 52 21.61 -2.77 -4.62
CA SER A 52 20.85 -3.56 -5.55
C SER A 52 19.87 -2.75 -6.36
N GLY A 53 19.56 -1.57 -5.94
CA GLY A 53 18.55 -0.79 -6.60
C GLY A 53 19.07 0.48 -7.20
N PRO A 54 20.01 0.40 -8.07
CA PRO A 54 20.65 1.60 -8.50
C PRO A 54 19.76 2.55 -9.24
N SER A 55 18.84 2.04 -9.94
CA SER A 55 18.14 2.89 -10.88
C SER A 55 16.67 3.04 -10.56
N GLY A 56 16.22 2.33 -9.59
CA GLY A 56 14.80 2.35 -9.33
C GLY A 56 14.31 3.61 -8.67
N SER A 57 15.21 4.40 -8.23
CA SER A 57 14.85 5.51 -7.39
C SER A 57 14.01 6.55 -8.10
N ASP A 58 14.20 6.68 -9.35
CA ASP A 58 13.58 7.80 -10.02
C ASP A 58 12.16 7.55 -10.43
N ASP A 59 11.77 6.32 -10.45
CA ASP A 59 10.48 5.97 -10.98
C ASP A 59 9.44 5.68 -9.93
N SER A 60 9.72 6.06 -8.72
CA SER A 60 8.79 5.73 -7.64
C SER A 60 7.41 6.31 -7.86
N SER A 61 7.33 7.39 -8.61
CA SER A 61 6.03 7.98 -8.89
C SER A 61 5.42 7.49 -10.20
N THR A 62 6.10 6.60 -10.89
CA THR A 62 5.62 6.10 -12.17
C THR A 62 5.06 4.70 -11.98
N ALA A 63 3.87 4.49 -12.48
CA ALA A 63 3.24 3.18 -12.38
C ALA A 63 4.06 2.15 -13.16
N PRO A 64 4.12 0.93 -12.67
CA PRO A 64 4.80 -0.14 -13.41
C PRO A 64 4.15 -0.37 -14.75
N SER A 65 4.92 -0.74 -15.71
CA SER A 65 4.40 -1.04 -17.03
C SER A 65 4.75 -2.47 -17.39
N GLY A 66 3.85 -3.08 -18.14
CA GLY A 66 4.06 -4.45 -18.57
C GLY A 66 3.70 -5.47 -17.50
N SER A 67 3.93 -6.72 -17.84
CA SER A 67 3.58 -7.84 -16.96
C SER A 67 4.81 -8.41 -16.25
N GLY A 68 5.94 -7.76 -16.37
CA GLY A 68 7.17 -8.24 -15.76
C GLY A 68 7.24 -7.93 -14.27
N TRP A 69 8.23 -8.52 -13.62
CA TRP A 69 8.48 -8.28 -12.22
C TRP A 69 9.07 -6.90 -12.02
N GLN A 70 8.54 -6.22 -11.02
CA GLN A 70 9.03 -4.91 -10.59
C GLN A 70 9.63 -5.05 -9.20
N THR A 71 10.45 -4.09 -8.81
CA THR A 71 11.01 -4.03 -7.47
C THR A 71 10.60 -2.72 -6.84
N GLY A 72 10.22 -2.75 -5.59
CA GLY A 72 9.83 -1.54 -4.91
C GLY A 72 9.74 -1.75 -3.41
N ILE A 73 9.51 -0.66 -2.69
CA ILE A 73 9.42 -0.70 -1.25
C ILE A 73 7.97 -0.97 -0.85
N ALA A 74 7.81 -1.92 0.06
CA ALA A 74 6.51 -2.23 0.64
C ALA A 74 6.51 -1.87 2.11
N SER A 75 5.50 -1.15 2.53
CA SER A 75 5.21 -0.85 3.92
C SER A 75 4.01 -1.68 4.37
N ALA A 76 3.50 -1.41 5.57
CA ALA A 76 2.42 -2.20 6.14
C ALA A 76 1.45 -1.30 6.89
N TYR A 77 0.17 -1.65 6.86
CA TYR A 77 -0.84 -0.87 7.56
C TYR A 77 -2.05 -1.74 7.90
N GLY A 78 -2.88 -1.21 8.77
CA GLY A 78 -4.17 -1.82 9.11
C GLY A 78 -4.07 -2.88 10.19
N GLY A 79 -5.22 -3.29 10.65
CA GLY A 79 -5.33 -4.30 11.68
C GLY A 79 -4.99 -3.81 13.07
N SER A 80 -4.89 -4.73 13.99
CA SER A 80 -4.75 -4.40 15.40
C SER A 80 -3.41 -3.79 15.75
N SER A 81 -2.38 -3.98 14.93
CA SER A 81 -1.06 -3.41 15.22
C SER A 81 -0.89 -2.00 14.66
N ASP A 82 -1.87 -1.48 13.95
CA ASP A 82 -1.81 -0.13 13.39
C ASP A 82 -2.84 0.76 14.07
N PRO A 83 -2.46 1.51 15.09
CA PRO A 83 -3.42 2.36 15.80
C PRO A 83 -3.89 3.55 14.96
N SER A 84 -3.26 3.81 13.84
CA SER A 84 -3.60 4.94 12.99
C SER A 84 -4.73 4.62 12.02
N THR A 85 -5.03 3.36 11.83
CA THR A 85 -6.05 2.94 10.88
C THR A 85 -7.19 2.27 11.64
N PRO A 86 -8.44 2.60 11.33
CA PRO A 86 -9.56 1.92 11.97
C PRO A 86 -9.49 0.41 11.77
N ASN A 87 -9.90 -0.33 12.78
CA ASN A 87 -9.90 -1.79 12.72
C ASN A 87 -11.23 -2.33 13.23
N PRO A 88 -12.14 -2.78 12.36
CA PRO A 88 -11.97 -2.88 10.91
C PRO A 88 -12.06 -1.52 10.22
N GLY A 89 -11.33 -1.39 9.14
CA GLY A 89 -11.39 -0.22 8.30
C GLY A 89 -12.04 -0.55 6.96
N THR A 90 -12.31 0.49 6.18
CA THR A 90 -12.89 0.34 4.85
C THR A 90 -11.88 0.86 3.82
N THR A 91 -11.63 0.06 2.81
CA THR A 91 -10.67 0.41 1.76
C THR A 91 -11.34 1.19 0.64
N ALA A 92 -10.54 1.64 -0.31
CA ALA A 92 -11.04 2.42 -1.45
C ALA A 92 -12.06 1.65 -2.30
N THR A 93 -11.95 0.33 -2.34
CA THR A 93 -12.92 -0.47 -3.09
C THR A 93 -14.14 -0.86 -2.25
N GLY A 94 -14.16 -0.49 -0.98
CA GLY A 94 -15.22 -0.89 -0.07
C GLY A 94 -14.93 -2.18 0.67
N ALA A 95 -13.85 -2.84 0.38
CA ALA A 95 -13.48 -4.07 1.09
C ALA A 95 -13.04 -3.74 2.52
N VAL A 96 -13.23 -4.70 3.41
CA VAL A 96 -12.86 -4.53 4.81
C VAL A 96 -11.35 -4.73 4.96
N CYS A 97 -10.75 -3.90 5.79
CA CYS A 97 -9.36 -4.05 6.21
C CYS A 97 -9.34 -4.44 7.68
N ASN A 98 -8.89 -5.64 7.99
CA ASN A 98 -8.76 -6.14 9.35
C ASN A 98 -7.53 -7.04 9.45
N ASP A 99 -7.40 -7.74 10.56
CA ASP A 99 -6.21 -8.56 10.83
C ASP A 99 -6.00 -9.73 9.87
N ASN A 100 -6.98 -10.02 9.03
CA ASN A 100 -6.89 -11.15 8.09
C ASN A 100 -6.95 -10.70 6.63
N SER A 101 -6.99 -9.40 6.39
CA SER A 101 -7.20 -8.88 5.04
C SER A 101 -6.01 -9.16 4.13
N MET A 102 -6.32 -9.69 2.95
CA MET A 102 -5.34 -10.06 1.94
C MET A 102 -5.29 -9.01 0.84
N GLY A 103 -5.19 -7.76 1.23
CA GLY A 103 -5.17 -6.65 0.30
C GLY A 103 -3.90 -5.83 0.39
N VAL A 104 -3.74 -4.97 -0.60
CA VAL A 104 -2.66 -3.98 -0.61
C VAL A 104 -3.20 -2.66 -1.14
N ALA A 105 -2.53 -1.57 -0.75
CA ALA A 105 -2.75 -0.27 -1.34
C ALA A 105 -1.66 0.03 -2.35
N VAL A 106 -2.02 0.84 -3.35
CA VAL A 106 -1.07 1.38 -4.34
C VAL A 106 -1.03 2.89 -4.23
N PRO A 107 0.06 3.53 -4.68
CA PRO A 107 0.19 4.98 -4.56
C PRO A 107 -0.78 5.73 -5.48
N MET A 108 -1.43 6.73 -4.95
CA MET A 108 -2.24 7.63 -5.78
C MET A 108 -1.37 8.50 -6.70
N ALA A 109 -0.07 8.56 -6.44
CA ALA A 109 0.85 9.27 -7.31
C ALA A 109 1.05 8.57 -8.67
N TRP A 110 0.74 7.29 -8.75
CA TRP A 110 0.83 6.60 -10.03
C TRP A 110 -0.25 7.15 -10.99
N PRO A 111 0.07 7.46 -12.25
CA PRO A 111 -0.91 8.04 -13.19
C PRO A 111 -2.01 7.05 -13.33
N ASN A 112 -2.37 6.14 -13.39
CA ASN A 112 -3.56 5.31 -13.56
C ASN A 112 -3.81 4.41 -12.36
N TYR A 113 -3.56 4.93 -11.17
CA TYR A 113 -3.65 4.08 -9.99
C TYR A 113 -5.01 3.38 -9.87
N ARG A 114 -6.08 4.04 -10.32
CA ARG A 114 -7.42 3.45 -10.23
C ARG A 114 -7.57 2.19 -11.07
N SER A 115 -6.79 2.06 -12.13
CA SER A 115 -6.86 0.88 -12.98
C SER A 115 -6.29 -0.36 -12.30
N TYR A 116 -5.55 -0.19 -11.24
CA TYR A 116 -5.01 -1.32 -10.48
C TYR A 116 -6.00 -1.84 -9.43
N LEU A 117 -6.98 -1.04 -9.05
CA LEU A 117 -7.96 -1.46 -8.03
C LEU A 117 -8.73 -2.67 -8.53
N GLY A 118 -8.78 -3.69 -7.71
CA GLY A 118 -9.44 -4.94 -8.06
C GLY A 118 -8.53 -5.99 -8.68
N ARG A 119 -7.35 -5.60 -9.12
CA ARG A 119 -6.42 -6.55 -9.73
C ARG A 119 -5.69 -7.35 -8.66
N LYS A 120 -5.21 -8.50 -9.03
CA LYS A 120 -4.32 -9.28 -8.19
C LYS A 120 -2.90 -8.84 -8.39
N VAL A 121 -2.12 -8.94 -7.32
CA VAL A 121 -0.69 -8.67 -7.38
C VAL A 121 0.03 -9.83 -6.72
N GLU A 122 1.06 -10.29 -7.38
CA GLU A 122 1.93 -11.34 -6.86
C GLU A 122 3.15 -10.67 -6.25
N ILE A 123 3.46 -11.01 -5.00
CA ILE A 123 4.51 -10.35 -4.23
C ILE A 123 5.50 -11.40 -3.76
N ARG A 124 6.77 -11.14 -3.95
CA ARG A 124 7.84 -12.03 -3.48
C ARG A 124 8.72 -11.32 -2.48
N TYR A 125 8.98 -12.00 -1.40
CA TYR A 125 9.92 -11.53 -0.39
C TYR A 125 10.54 -12.73 0.30
N ASN A 126 11.86 -12.74 0.38
CA ASN A 126 12.62 -13.74 1.13
C ASN A 126 12.21 -15.18 0.75
N GLY A 127 12.09 -15.44 -0.54
CA GLY A 127 11.77 -16.77 -1.04
C GLY A 127 10.30 -17.16 -0.96
N LYS A 128 9.46 -16.33 -0.38
CA LYS A 128 8.03 -16.59 -0.29
C LYS A 128 7.27 -15.74 -1.30
N THR A 129 6.18 -16.29 -1.79
CA THR A 129 5.29 -15.62 -2.73
C THR A 129 3.89 -15.56 -2.16
N VAL A 130 3.28 -14.39 -2.21
CA VAL A 130 1.92 -14.16 -1.73
C VAL A 130 1.15 -13.42 -2.81
N ILE A 131 -0.08 -13.84 -3.05
CA ILE A 131 -0.98 -13.14 -3.97
C ILE A 131 -1.99 -12.37 -3.14
N ALA A 132 -2.11 -11.08 -3.43
CA ALA A 132 -3.01 -10.18 -2.75
C ALA A 132 -3.90 -9.48 -3.76
N THR A 133 -4.93 -8.79 -3.27
CA THR A 133 -5.80 -7.98 -4.12
C THR A 133 -5.51 -6.51 -3.88
N VAL A 134 -5.36 -5.75 -4.95
CA VAL A 134 -5.25 -4.29 -4.84
C VAL A 134 -6.65 -3.77 -4.52
N ASN A 135 -6.90 -3.40 -3.28
CA ASN A 135 -8.22 -2.94 -2.87
C ASN A 135 -8.19 -1.54 -2.26
N ASP A 136 -7.02 -0.92 -2.23
CA ASP A 136 -6.90 0.39 -1.59
C ASP A 136 -5.86 1.24 -2.32
N CYS A 137 -5.82 2.51 -1.96
CA CYS A 137 -4.84 3.45 -2.48
C CYS A 137 -4.56 4.50 -1.42
N GLY A 138 -3.42 5.12 -1.49
CA GLY A 138 -3.04 6.12 -0.51
C GLY A 138 -1.87 6.99 -0.96
N TYR A 139 -1.49 7.91 -0.09
CA TYR A 139 -0.41 8.83 -0.39
C TYR A 139 0.94 8.10 -0.53
N MET A 140 1.23 7.25 0.39
CA MET A 140 2.39 6.35 0.36
C MET A 140 3.71 7.07 0.05
N GLY A 141 3.94 8.15 0.78
CA GLY A 141 5.15 8.93 0.62
C GLY A 141 5.29 9.59 -0.74
N GLY A 142 4.16 9.94 -1.36
CA GLY A 142 4.18 10.54 -2.69
C GLY A 142 4.57 9.57 -3.78
N GLY A 143 4.43 8.27 -3.51
CA GLY A 143 4.79 7.24 -4.46
C GLY A 143 6.14 6.60 -4.20
N SER A 144 6.82 7.01 -3.12
CA SER A 144 8.10 6.40 -2.78
C SER A 144 7.96 4.95 -2.32
N ARG A 145 6.79 4.56 -1.86
CA ARG A 145 6.48 3.17 -1.55
C ARG A 145 5.52 2.64 -2.60
N SER A 146 5.80 1.46 -3.11
CA SER A 146 5.02 0.88 -4.21
C SER A 146 3.81 0.12 -3.71
N LEU A 147 3.89 -0.50 -2.56
CA LEU A 147 2.80 -1.28 -1.98
C LEU A 147 2.73 -1.01 -0.49
N ASP A 148 1.52 -1.07 0.05
CA ASP A 148 1.29 -0.97 1.47
C ASP A 148 0.46 -2.20 1.85
N LEU A 149 1.03 -3.09 2.64
CA LEU A 149 0.50 -4.43 2.86
C LEU A 149 -0.48 -4.46 4.02
N GLN A 150 -1.62 -5.09 3.81
CA GLN A 150 -2.58 -5.35 4.88
C GLN A 150 -2.16 -6.58 5.69
N PRO A 151 -2.72 -6.76 6.89
CA PRO A 151 -2.20 -7.75 7.82
C PRO A 151 -2.13 -9.18 7.31
N GLY A 152 -3.13 -9.63 6.58
CA GLY A 152 -3.08 -10.98 6.04
C GLY A 152 -1.88 -11.22 5.13
N VAL A 153 -1.46 -10.17 4.43
CA VAL A 153 -0.34 -10.28 3.49
C VAL A 153 0.98 -10.39 4.24
N PHE A 154 1.26 -9.44 5.15
CA PHE A 154 2.55 -9.51 5.84
C PHE A 154 2.64 -10.71 6.78
N LYS A 155 1.50 -11.19 7.29
CA LYS A 155 1.50 -12.40 8.10
C LYS A 155 1.90 -13.62 7.27
N LYS A 156 1.49 -13.68 6.02
CA LYS A 156 1.91 -14.76 5.14
C LYS A 156 3.43 -14.76 4.91
N PHE A 157 4.05 -13.60 5.01
CA PHE A 157 5.50 -13.52 4.92
C PHE A 157 6.19 -13.84 6.25
N GLY A 158 5.44 -14.06 7.33
CA GLY A 158 6.01 -14.44 8.62
C GLY A 158 6.11 -13.32 9.63
N PHE A 159 5.44 -12.21 9.39
CA PHE A 159 5.48 -11.05 10.29
C PHE A 159 4.12 -10.88 10.95
N ASN A 160 4.11 -10.57 12.23
CA ASN A 160 2.86 -10.52 12.99
C ASN A 160 2.29 -9.12 13.15
N THR A 161 3.09 -8.09 12.94
CA THR A 161 2.68 -6.71 13.14
C THR A 161 3.22 -5.83 12.02
N CYS A 162 2.59 -4.67 11.87
CA CYS A 162 3.10 -3.66 10.96
C CYS A 162 4.53 -3.25 11.31
N GLN A 163 4.80 -3.14 12.61
CA GLN A 163 6.12 -2.75 13.08
C GLN A 163 7.18 -3.79 12.74
N ALA A 164 6.82 -5.06 12.86
CA ALA A 164 7.74 -6.13 12.51
C ALA A 164 8.05 -6.16 11.02
N TRP A 165 7.06 -5.86 10.21
CA TRP A 165 7.30 -5.76 8.75
C TRP A 165 8.16 -4.53 8.42
N GLY A 166 7.79 -3.36 8.91
CA GLY A 166 8.52 -2.13 8.63
C GLY A 166 8.49 -1.74 7.16
N LEU A 167 9.64 -1.42 6.62
CA LEU A 167 9.85 -1.12 5.20
C LEU A 167 10.77 -2.16 4.61
N ARG A 168 10.35 -2.80 3.54
CA ARG A 168 11.15 -3.84 2.89
C ARG A 168 11.05 -3.75 1.40
N THR A 169 12.14 -4.06 0.73
CA THR A 169 12.15 -4.17 -0.71
C THR A 169 11.55 -5.50 -1.12
N VAL A 170 10.58 -5.46 -2.00
CA VAL A 170 9.90 -6.66 -2.49
C VAL A 170 9.92 -6.66 -4.01
N SER A 171 9.74 -7.83 -4.59
CA SER A 171 9.45 -7.96 -6.01
C SER A 171 7.95 -8.18 -6.16
N TYR A 172 7.35 -7.58 -7.17
CA TYR A 172 5.91 -7.72 -7.37
C TYR A 172 5.58 -7.61 -8.86
N ARG A 173 4.43 -8.17 -9.21
CA ARG A 173 3.86 -7.98 -10.54
C ARG A 173 2.35 -8.06 -10.45
N PHE A 174 1.68 -7.28 -11.28
CA PHE A 174 0.22 -7.31 -11.36
C PHE A 174 -0.22 -8.40 -12.35
N LEU A 175 -1.26 -9.14 -11.96
CA LEU A 175 -1.76 -10.25 -12.74
C LEU A 175 -2.99 -9.85 -13.57
#